data_3012d02d93d24ecd5316d65280e52e53
#
_entry.id   3012d02d93d24ecd5316d65280e52e53
#
_cell.length_a   1.000
_cell.length_b   1.000
_cell.length_c   1.000
_cell.angle_alpha   90.00
_cell.angle_beta   90.00
_cell.angle_gamma   90.00
#
_symmetry.space_group_name_H-M   'P 1'
#
loop_
_entity.id
_entity.type
_entity.pdbx_description
1 polymer ?
#
loop_
_entity_poly.entity_id
_entity_poly.type
_entity_poly.pdbx_seq_one_letter_code
_entity_poly.pdbx_strand_id
1 'polypeptide(L)'
;KYATIAATPEEADVIVLKFGTPFTPVEDPKFFLERIFHQGRLDFPEAKKREMLKLINTKPTISIFTMNRPAVIPEINTGSSALIVDFECQDEILAELIFGKFNPTGKLPIEMPSSVKAVEDQLEDVPHDSKDPLYQFGFGLEYQKNNN
;
A
#
# COMPACT_ATOMS: atom_id res chain seq x y z
N LYS A 1 -16.33 10.52 16.23
CA LYS A 1 -14.96 11.05 16.28
C LYS A 1 -14.08 9.98 16.89
N TYR A 2 -13.13 9.47 16.12
CA TYR A 2 -12.26 8.36 16.55
C TYR A 2 -10.94 8.85 17.17
N ALA A 3 -10.43 9.99 16.68
CA ALA A 3 -9.16 10.57 17.10
C ALA A 3 -9.17 12.10 17.01
N THR A 4 -8.15 12.73 17.55
CA THR A 4 -7.82 14.14 17.35
C THR A 4 -6.66 14.22 16.38
N ILE A 5 -6.72 15.14 15.44
CA ILE A 5 -5.64 15.38 14.49
C ILE A 5 -4.57 16.25 15.17
N ALA A 6 -3.33 15.75 15.19
CA ALA A 6 -2.18 16.49 15.67
C ALA A 6 -1.73 17.56 14.64
N ALA A 7 -1.07 18.62 15.09
CA ALA A 7 -0.59 19.68 14.20
C ALA A 7 0.62 19.23 13.37
N THR A 8 1.46 18.39 13.93
CA THR A 8 2.66 17.85 13.25
C THR A 8 2.79 16.34 13.45
N PRO A 9 3.54 15.63 12.59
CA PRO A 9 3.78 14.21 12.77
C PRO A 9 4.46 13.86 14.10
N GLU A 10 5.32 14.72 14.59
CA GLU A 10 6.06 14.54 15.84
C GLU A 10 5.16 14.59 17.09
N GLU A 11 4.05 15.32 17.01
CA GLU A 11 3.06 15.43 18.08
C GLU A 11 2.02 14.30 18.05
N ALA A 12 1.96 13.54 16.97
CA ALA A 12 1.02 12.46 16.84
C ALA A 12 1.45 11.21 17.63
N ASP A 13 0.50 10.43 18.12
CA ASP A 13 0.76 9.10 18.69
C ASP A 13 0.94 8.05 17.59
N VAL A 14 0.19 8.20 16.48
CA VAL A 14 0.20 7.32 15.32
C VAL A 14 0.06 8.15 14.05
N ILE A 15 0.82 7.79 13.01
CA ILE A 15 0.67 8.36 11.67
C ILE A 15 -0.20 7.45 10.82
N VAL A 16 -1.14 8.01 10.08
CA VAL A 16 -1.85 7.33 8.99
C VAL A 16 -1.34 7.90 7.68
N LEU A 17 -0.60 7.09 6.93
CA LEU A 17 0.02 7.47 5.66
C LEU A 17 -0.73 6.81 4.49
N LYS A 18 -1.54 7.59 3.75
CA LYS A 18 -2.25 7.10 2.55
C LYS A 18 -1.47 7.47 1.29
N PHE A 19 -1.27 6.51 0.40
CA PHE A 19 -0.57 6.69 -0.87
C PHE A 19 -1.14 5.75 -1.94
N GLY A 20 -1.03 6.17 -3.21
CA GLY A 20 -1.46 5.38 -4.36
C GLY A 20 -0.31 4.63 -5.03
N THR A 21 -0.65 3.91 -6.08
CA THR A 21 0.30 3.18 -6.94
C THR A 21 1.31 4.13 -7.59
N PRO A 22 2.61 3.79 -7.62
CA PRO A 22 3.58 4.55 -8.39
C PRO A 22 3.28 4.43 -9.89
N PHE A 23 3.47 5.51 -10.63
CA PHE A 23 3.33 5.53 -12.08
C PHE A 23 4.20 6.61 -12.70
N THR A 24 4.49 6.46 -14.00
CA THR A 24 5.20 7.45 -14.80
C THR A 24 4.19 8.13 -15.72
N PRO A 25 3.90 9.45 -15.54
CA PRO A 25 3.03 10.17 -16.45
C PRO A 25 3.59 10.16 -17.87
N VAL A 26 2.72 10.08 -18.89
CA VAL A 26 3.12 10.28 -20.29
C VAL A 26 3.30 11.77 -20.52
N GLU A 27 4.48 12.18 -20.96
CA GLU A 27 4.82 13.61 -21.17
C GLU A 27 3.98 14.25 -22.29
N ASP A 28 3.74 13.52 -23.38
CA ASP A 28 2.92 13.99 -24.53
C ASP A 28 1.91 12.92 -24.93
N PRO A 29 0.80 12.77 -24.17
CA PRO A 29 -0.19 11.75 -24.44
C PRO A 29 -0.96 12.05 -25.75
N LYS A 30 -0.86 11.14 -26.71
CA LYS A 30 -1.55 11.24 -28.01
C LYS A 30 -3.02 10.86 -27.94
N PHE A 31 -3.35 10.01 -26.98
CA PHE A 31 -4.70 9.49 -26.76
C PHE A 31 -5.17 9.75 -25.34
N PHE A 32 -6.47 9.95 -25.17
CA PHE A 32 -7.08 10.12 -23.84
C PHE A 32 -6.74 8.99 -22.85
N LEU A 33 -6.69 7.75 -23.32
CA LEU A 33 -6.38 6.59 -22.50
C LEU A 33 -4.97 6.63 -21.89
N GLU A 34 -3.99 7.19 -22.59
CA GLU A 34 -2.63 7.33 -22.07
C GLU A 34 -2.53 8.25 -20.84
N ARG A 35 -3.52 9.12 -20.63
CA ARG A 35 -3.59 10.02 -19.46
C ARG A 35 -4.13 9.33 -18.23
N ILE A 36 -4.95 8.31 -18.40
CA ILE A 36 -5.66 7.64 -17.29
C ILE A 36 -5.03 6.31 -16.88
N PHE A 37 -4.27 5.66 -17.76
CA PHE A 37 -3.59 4.43 -17.39
C PHE A 37 -2.29 4.73 -16.63
N HIS A 38 -2.18 4.13 -15.46
CA HIS A 38 -0.95 4.13 -14.69
C HIS A 38 0.04 3.17 -15.35
N GLN A 39 1.17 3.69 -15.83
CA GLN A 39 2.22 2.92 -16.50
C GLN A 39 3.59 3.16 -15.85
N GLY A 40 4.63 2.52 -16.39
CA GLY A 40 6.00 2.66 -15.94
C GLY A 40 6.33 1.70 -14.78
N ARG A 41 7.38 2.01 -14.05
CA ARG A 41 7.92 1.19 -12.96
C ARG A 41 6.90 0.97 -11.83
N LEU A 42 7.04 -0.16 -11.14
CA LEU A 42 6.20 -0.51 -9.99
C LEU A 42 6.82 -0.07 -8.65
N ASP A 43 8.02 0.50 -8.66
CA ASP A 43 8.68 1.08 -7.49
C ASP A 43 8.55 2.61 -7.48
N PHE A 44 8.58 3.20 -6.29
CA PHE A 44 8.58 4.65 -6.14
C PHE A 44 9.93 5.26 -6.51
N PRO A 45 9.95 6.48 -7.09
CA PRO A 45 11.18 7.25 -7.21
C PRO A 45 11.85 7.41 -5.83
N GLU A 46 13.18 7.32 -5.78
CA GLU A 46 13.96 7.34 -4.53
C GLU A 46 13.68 8.57 -3.64
N ALA A 47 13.42 9.73 -4.25
CA ALA A 47 13.07 10.93 -3.48
C ALA A 47 11.74 10.75 -2.74
N LYS A 48 10.72 10.21 -3.43
CA LYS A 48 9.39 9.96 -2.86
C LYS A 48 9.44 8.87 -1.79
N LYS A 49 10.15 7.78 -2.06
CA LYS A 49 10.36 6.70 -1.10
C LYS A 49 11.01 7.22 0.20
N ARG A 50 12.05 8.06 0.08
CA ARG A 50 12.71 8.66 1.26
C ARG A 50 11.78 9.56 2.08
N GLU A 51 10.92 10.35 1.45
CA GLU A 51 9.91 11.15 2.16
C GLU A 51 8.98 10.27 2.98
N MET A 52 8.45 9.20 2.36
CA MET A 52 7.55 8.26 3.03
C MET A 52 8.23 7.55 4.19
N LEU A 53 9.44 7.04 3.98
CA LEU A 53 10.22 6.38 5.04
C LEU A 53 10.60 7.33 6.17
N LYS A 54 10.84 8.61 5.90
CA LYS A 54 11.06 9.61 6.94
C LYS A 54 9.84 9.74 7.86
N LEU A 55 8.63 9.80 7.31
CA LEU A 55 7.39 9.83 8.10
C LEU A 55 7.20 8.53 8.89
N ILE A 56 7.36 7.38 8.23
CA ILE A 56 7.22 6.06 8.84
C ILE A 56 8.17 5.87 10.03
N ASN A 57 9.38 6.44 9.96
CA ASN A 57 10.37 6.35 11.03
C ASN A 57 10.15 7.38 12.17
N THR A 58 9.20 8.30 12.03
CA THR A 58 8.94 9.32 13.06
C THR A 58 8.08 8.76 14.19
N LYS A 59 7.03 8.01 13.87
CA LYS A 59 6.06 7.42 14.82
C LYS A 59 5.54 6.09 14.27
N PRO A 60 4.92 5.25 15.11
CA PRO A 60 4.17 4.10 14.63
C PRO A 60 3.22 4.51 13.50
N THR A 61 3.34 3.86 12.33
CA THR A 61 2.61 4.27 11.13
C THR A 61 1.72 3.15 10.61
N ILE A 62 0.46 3.48 10.35
CA ILE A 62 -0.46 2.67 9.57
C ILE A 62 -0.40 3.17 8.14
N SER A 63 0.16 2.37 7.24
CA SER A 63 0.23 2.67 5.82
C SER A 63 -1.02 2.17 5.10
N ILE A 64 -1.66 3.03 4.30
CA ILE A 64 -2.81 2.70 3.47
C ILE A 64 -2.38 2.83 2.01
N PHE A 65 -2.34 1.72 1.31
CA PHE A 65 -1.96 1.65 -0.10
C PHE A 65 -3.20 1.50 -0.99
N THR A 66 -3.60 2.57 -1.66
CA THR A 66 -4.67 2.53 -2.67
C THR A 66 -4.12 1.93 -3.95
N MET A 67 -4.51 0.68 -4.23
CA MET A 67 -3.91 -0.14 -5.26
C MET A 67 -4.73 -0.15 -6.55
N ASN A 68 -4.23 0.51 -7.58
CA ASN A 68 -4.72 0.38 -8.96
C ASN A 68 -3.93 -0.71 -9.74
N ARG A 69 -2.71 -0.98 -9.30
CA ARG A 69 -1.84 -2.07 -9.77
C ARG A 69 -0.83 -2.43 -8.68
N PRO A 70 -0.15 -3.59 -8.74
CA PRO A 70 0.90 -3.97 -7.79
C PRO A 70 1.98 -2.89 -7.64
N ALA A 71 2.67 -2.87 -6.49
CA ALA A 71 3.82 -2.01 -6.26
C ALA A 71 4.91 -2.72 -5.49
N VAL A 72 6.16 -2.33 -5.73
CA VAL A 72 7.34 -2.80 -4.99
C VAL A 72 7.52 -1.89 -3.78
N ILE A 73 7.10 -2.35 -2.61
CA ILE A 73 7.06 -1.56 -1.36
C ILE A 73 7.64 -2.29 -0.13
N PRO A 74 8.70 -3.11 -0.25
CA PRO A 74 9.18 -3.90 0.89
C PRO A 74 9.66 -3.04 2.06
N GLU A 75 10.31 -1.90 1.81
CA GLU A 75 10.81 -1.01 2.85
C GLU A 75 9.67 -0.29 3.59
N ILE A 76 8.63 0.14 2.84
CA ILE A 76 7.43 0.76 3.42
C ILE A 76 6.70 -0.27 4.28
N ASN A 77 6.56 -1.50 3.79
CA ASN A 77 5.94 -2.59 4.52
C ASN A 77 6.68 -2.89 5.83
N THR A 78 8.01 -3.03 5.76
CA THR A 78 8.83 -3.36 6.94
C THR A 78 8.82 -2.24 7.98
N GLY A 79 8.79 -0.98 7.54
CA GLY A 79 8.78 0.17 8.44
C GLY A 79 7.41 0.48 9.05
N SER A 80 6.32 -0.01 8.44
CA SER A 80 4.96 0.26 8.91
C SER A 80 4.55 -0.69 10.03
N SER A 81 3.81 -0.17 11.01
CA SER A 81 3.18 -0.99 12.06
C SER A 81 2.01 -1.82 11.53
N ALA A 82 1.35 -1.34 10.48
CA ALA A 82 0.33 -2.07 9.74
C ALA A 82 0.28 -1.57 8.29
N LEU A 83 -0.04 -2.46 7.36
CA LEU A 83 -0.29 -2.13 5.96
C LEU A 83 -1.73 -2.54 5.59
N ILE A 84 -2.50 -1.59 5.11
CA ILE A 84 -3.84 -1.80 4.55
C ILE A 84 -3.75 -1.58 3.06
N VAL A 85 -4.24 -2.54 2.28
CA VAL A 85 -4.43 -2.37 0.83
C VAL A 85 -5.91 -2.09 0.59
N ASP A 86 -6.20 -0.97 -0.06
CA ASP A 86 -7.56 -0.60 -0.44
C ASP A 86 -7.69 -0.40 -1.97
N PHE A 87 -8.91 -0.46 -2.45
CA PHE A 87 -9.28 -0.26 -3.86
C PHE A 87 -10.26 0.92 -3.95
N GLU A 88 -9.75 2.13 -3.64
CA GLU A 88 -10.53 3.38 -3.61
C GLU A 88 -11.68 3.37 -2.60
N CYS A 89 -11.42 2.81 -1.41
CA CYS A 89 -12.37 2.80 -0.31
C CYS A 89 -12.56 4.20 0.28
N GLN A 90 -13.76 4.48 0.77
CA GLN A 90 -14.04 5.73 1.47
C GLN A 90 -13.25 5.83 2.78
N ASP A 91 -12.76 7.02 3.10
CA ASP A 91 -11.92 7.25 4.27
C ASP A 91 -12.64 6.94 5.61
N GLU A 92 -13.96 7.10 5.64
CA GLU A 92 -14.78 6.71 6.80
C GLU A 92 -14.69 5.21 7.08
N ILE A 93 -14.78 4.38 6.04
CA ILE A 93 -14.69 2.92 6.17
C ILE A 93 -13.29 2.50 6.60
N LEU A 94 -12.26 3.14 6.05
CA LEU A 94 -10.87 2.90 6.47
C LEU A 94 -10.66 3.28 7.93
N ALA A 95 -11.21 4.40 8.39
CA ALA A 95 -11.18 4.79 9.80
C ALA A 95 -11.91 3.76 10.69
N GLU A 96 -13.09 3.31 10.31
CA GLU A 96 -13.84 2.28 11.05
C GLU A 96 -13.07 0.96 11.15
N LEU A 97 -12.40 0.55 10.08
CA LEU A 97 -11.51 -0.61 10.08
C LEU A 97 -10.36 -0.42 11.08
N ILE A 98 -9.63 0.71 10.99
CA ILE A 98 -8.47 1.02 11.86
C ILE A 98 -8.87 1.02 13.33
N PHE A 99 -10.04 1.55 13.65
CA PHE A 99 -10.55 1.61 15.03
C PHE A 99 -11.35 0.36 15.46
N GLY A 100 -11.27 -0.72 14.69
CA GLY A 100 -11.80 -2.04 15.08
C GLY A 100 -13.32 -2.14 15.12
N LYS A 101 -14.04 -1.33 14.35
CA LYS A 101 -15.51 -1.42 14.24
C LYS A 101 -15.97 -2.70 13.56
N PHE A 102 -15.15 -3.24 12.68
CA PHE A 102 -15.37 -4.53 12.02
C PHE A 102 -14.03 -5.24 11.77
N ASN A 103 -14.10 -6.55 11.61
CA ASN A 103 -12.92 -7.37 11.32
C ASN A 103 -12.62 -7.34 9.82
N PRO A 104 -11.36 -7.11 9.40
CA PRO A 104 -10.99 -7.22 8.00
C PRO A 104 -11.16 -8.68 7.52
N THR A 105 -11.78 -8.86 6.37
CA THR A 105 -11.99 -10.17 5.73
C THR A 105 -11.43 -10.25 4.31
N GLY A 106 -10.95 -9.11 3.81
CA GLY A 106 -10.40 -8.99 2.47
C GLY A 106 -9.14 -9.84 2.29
N LYS A 107 -8.99 -10.41 1.09
CA LYS A 107 -7.80 -11.16 0.67
C LYS A 107 -7.23 -10.52 -0.58
N LEU A 108 -5.91 -10.49 -0.70
CA LEU A 108 -5.24 -9.94 -1.88
C LEU A 108 -5.63 -10.72 -3.13
N PRO A 109 -6.12 -10.04 -4.18
CA PRO A 109 -6.49 -10.68 -5.45
C PRO A 109 -5.29 -10.94 -6.37
N ILE A 110 -4.09 -10.60 -5.93
CA ILE A 110 -2.83 -10.74 -6.67
C ILE A 110 -1.69 -11.03 -5.70
N GLU A 111 -0.53 -11.43 -6.21
CA GLU A 111 0.73 -11.40 -5.47
C GLU A 111 1.29 -9.97 -5.43
N MET A 112 1.86 -9.59 -4.28
CA MET A 112 2.62 -8.35 -4.16
C MET A 112 4.09 -8.64 -4.38
N PRO A 113 4.77 -7.97 -5.34
CA PRO A 113 6.16 -8.25 -5.62
C PRO A 113 7.10 -7.77 -4.50
N SER A 114 8.13 -8.55 -4.21
CA SER A 114 9.17 -8.20 -3.23
C SER A 114 10.22 -7.24 -3.76
N SER A 115 10.44 -7.20 -5.08
CA SER A 115 11.46 -6.37 -5.72
C SER A 115 11.14 -6.13 -7.20
N VAL A 116 11.80 -5.14 -7.79
CA VAL A 116 11.75 -4.90 -9.25
C VAL A 116 12.25 -6.14 -10.01
N LYS A 117 13.33 -6.76 -9.52
CA LYS A 117 13.85 -7.98 -10.14
C LYS A 117 12.84 -9.13 -10.09
N ALA A 118 12.10 -9.29 -9.00
CA ALA A 118 11.05 -10.31 -8.92
C ALA A 118 9.96 -10.09 -9.97
N VAL A 119 9.63 -8.84 -10.29
CA VAL A 119 8.70 -8.51 -11.39
C VAL A 119 9.28 -8.87 -12.76
N GLU A 120 10.56 -8.55 -12.99
CA GLU A 120 11.25 -8.81 -14.26
C GLU A 120 11.46 -10.32 -14.52
N ASP A 121 11.56 -11.12 -13.47
CA ASP A 121 11.76 -12.57 -13.55
C ASP A 121 10.44 -13.35 -13.75
N GLN A 122 9.26 -12.70 -13.64
CA GLN A 122 7.96 -13.34 -13.86
C GLN A 122 7.75 -13.68 -15.33
N LEU A 123 7.03 -14.78 -15.57
CA LEU A 123 6.59 -15.17 -16.91
C LEU A 123 5.28 -14.46 -17.25
N GLU A 124 5.16 -13.95 -18.47
CA GLU A 124 4.02 -13.10 -18.88
C GLU A 124 2.65 -13.81 -18.76
N ASP A 125 2.61 -15.11 -19.03
CA ASP A 125 1.36 -15.89 -19.08
C ASP A 125 1.18 -16.85 -17.89
N VAL A 126 2.01 -16.73 -16.84
CA VAL A 126 1.94 -17.61 -15.67
C VAL A 126 1.53 -16.83 -14.44
N PRO A 127 0.30 -17.01 -13.93
CA PRO A 127 -0.13 -16.33 -12.72
C PRO A 127 0.56 -16.92 -11.48
N HIS A 128 0.86 -16.06 -10.51
CA HIS A 128 1.40 -16.46 -9.19
C HIS A 128 2.72 -17.22 -9.25
N ASP A 129 3.63 -16.82 -10.14
CA ASP A 129 4.92 -17.45 -10.33
C ASP A 129 6.09 -16.76 -9.63
N SER A 130 5.83 -15.72 -8.83
CA SER A 130 6.86 -15.07 -8.02
C SER A 130 7.49 -16.05 -7.03
N LYS A 131 8.83 -16.18 -7.05
CA LYS A 131 9.54 -17.08 -6.15
C LYS A 131 9.45 -16.67 -4.69
N ASP A 132 9.55 -15.36 -4.42
CA ASP A 132 9.55 -14.77 -3.08
C ASP A 132 8.66 -13.51 -3.05
N PRO A 133 7.33 -13.62 -3.21
CA PRO A 133 6.45 -12.45 -3.17
C PRO A 133 6.45 -11.80 -1.79
N LEU A 134 6.31 -10.48 -1.73
CA LEU A 134 6.11 -9.77 -0.46
C LEU A 134 4.85 -10.28 0.25
N TYR A 135 3.80 -10.51 -0.51
CA TYR A 135 2.57 -11.18 -0.09
C TYR A 135 2.05 -12.09 -1.19
N GLN A 136 1.65 -13.28 -0.83
CA GLN A 136 1.07 -14.26 -1.76
C GLN A 136 -0.37 -13.87 -2.13
N PHE A 137 -0.84 -14.39 -3.26
CA PHE A 137 -2.27 -14.38 -3.60
C PHE A 137 -3.10 -14.94 -2.44
N GLY A 138 -4.21 -14.30 -2.14
CA GLY A 138 -5.09 -14.71 -1.06
C GLY A 138 -4.63 -14.35 0.35
N PHE A 139 -3.49 -13.64 0.51
CA PHE A 139 -3.06 -13.16 1.81
C PHE A 139 -4.02 -12.12 2.39
N GLY A 140 -4.24 -12.19 3.71
CA GLY A 140 -5.01 -11.18 4.45
C GLY A 140 -5.07 -11.55 5.92
N LEU A 141 -4.91 -10.54 6.77
CA LEU A 141 -4.98 -10.65 8.22
C LEU A 141 -6.40 -10.42 8.73
N GLU A 142 -6.64 -10.87 9.95
CA GLU A 142 -7.86 -10.63 10.69
C GLU A 142 -7.50 -10.19 12.12
N TYR A 143 -8.36 -9.40 12.75
CA TYR A 143 -8.16 -9.09 14.15
C TYR A 143 -8.38 -10.36 14.98
N GLN A 144 -7.51 -10.59 15.96
CA GLN A 144 -7.69 -11.70 16.89
C GLN A 144 -9.01 -11.49 17.66
N LYS A 145 -9.85 -12.51 17.69
CA LYS A 145 -10.99 -12.51 18.61
C LYS A 145 -10.45 -12.59 20.04
N ASN A 146 -10.62 -11.51 20.79
CA ASN A 146 -10.43 -11.59 22.23
C ASN A 146 -11.51 -12.53 22.77
N ASN A 147 -11.14 -13.77 23.08
CA ASN A 147 -12.00 -14.67 23.85
C ASN A 147 -12.02 -14.14 25.30
N ASN A 148 -12.90 -13.18 25.56
CA ASN A 148 -13.30 -12.82 26.92
C ASN A 148 -14.46 -13.70 27.35
#